data_e42eb3cba73bcfaf6b409769d0612e9e
#
_entry.id   e42eb3cba73bcfaf6b409769d0612e9e
#
_cell.length_a   1.000
_cell.length_b   1.000
_cell.length_c   1.000
_cell.angle_alpha   90.00
_cell.angle_beta   90.00
_cell.angle_gamma   90.00
#
_symmetry.space_group_name_H-M   'P 1'
#
loop_
_entity.id
_entity.type
_entity.pdbx_description
1 polymer ?
#
loop_
_entity_poly.entity_id
_entity_poly.type
_entity_poly.pdbx_seq_one_letter_code
_entity_poly.pdbx_strand_id
1 'polypeptide(L)'
;IRDRGCTMLVSEDTDLTAKDLSGGIGEIALLDICEEPEALAARLRDVQQYVMEHSPHRIPALFHCEALGGPVVPHTVLYPNSIGLGATFDTALVRDMTNTIRTQMRAMGILHALSPVLDVAKDLRWGRVNETYGGDPTLSAAMSCAFVQGLQGDDLSTGVAATAKHFLGYSQTVGGLNLTRTQADARELREVFAKPFEAAIRKAGIRTVMNSYSEWEGRPVCASRKLLTNLLRSELSFDGLVVSDYRSVQRLLDDILATADDITDAALQCLTAGLDMELPDRLGYADGMTHAFAEGKVDISYLDRAVLRVLTLKFELGLFDEPYPQWQQYHAAAFAPTAAAEQRATRESIVLTKNEGNTLPLTDRSIKLAVIGPGASSLRLLYGGYTQPSMLEMFQVVQDSSAMAGVGDKSTAKPVRKYDLAATDREIHKSRPEAKTIFEALQELYPNCTYTQGCDYLDPTQTDFAAALAAAESADAVILCLSGKNGWGRHCDTGEGNLSLIHI
;
A
#
# COMPACT_ATOMS: atom_id res chain seq x y z
N ILE A 1 -10.20 -25.34 -3.46
CA ILE A 1 -10.79 -23.98 -3.40
C ILE A 1 -10.22 -23.23 -2.20
N ARG A 2 -10.17 -23.84 -1.00
CA ARG A 2 -9.70 -23.19 0.22
C ARG A 2 -8.24 -22.75 0.16
N ASP A 3 -7.35 -23.49 -0.48
CA ASP A 3 -5.95 -23.09 -0.68
C ASP A 3 -5.78 -21.82 -1.54
N ARG A 4 -6.85 -21.27 -2.08
CA ARG A 4 -6.91 -20.02 -2.85
C ARG A 4 -7.57 -18.88 -2.09
N GLY A 5 -8.13 -19.18 -0.91
CA GLY A 5 -8.74 -18.19 -0.06
C GLY A 5 -7.69 -17.47 0.79
N CYS A 6 -8.01 -16.25 1.16
CA CYS A 6 -7.30 -15.47 2.15
C CYS A 6 -8.18 -15.27 3.38
N THR A 7 -7.58 -15.05 4.53
CA THR A 7 -8.24 -14.55 5.73
C THR A 7 -7.42 -13.40 6.32
N MET A 8 -8.08 -12.54 7.08
CA MET A 8 -7.42 -11.43 7.77
C MET A 8 -6.97 -11.86 9.15
N LEU A 9 -5.76 -11.46 9.53
CA LEU A 9 -5.28 -11.44 10.89
C LEU A 9 -5.28 -9.97 11.34
N VAL A 10 -6.25 -9.61 12.14
CA VAL A 10 -6.43 -8.25 12.68
C VAL A 10 -6.16 -8.35 14.17
N SER A 11 -5.21 -7.60 14.70
CA SER A 11 -4.85 -7.48 16.12
C SER A 11 -4.67 -8.81 16.93
N GLU A 12 -4.22 -8.69 18.18
CA GLU A 12 -3.98 -9.82 19.09
C GLU A 12 -5.25 -10.65 19.41
N ASP A 13 -6.43 -10.07 19.23
CA ASP A 13 -7.72 -10.68 19.60
C ASP A 13 -8.39 -11.50 18.48
N THR A 14 -7.76 -11.65 17.31
CA THR A 14 -8.36 -12.44 16.23
C THR A 14 -8.07 -13.91 16.40
N ASP A 15 -8.97 -14.63 17.04
CA ASP A 15 -8.98 -16.09 17.07
C ASP A 15 -9.30 -16.64 15.67
N LEU A 16 -8.27 -17.07 14.94
CA LEU A 16 -8.45 -17.90 13.76
C LEU A 16 -9.03 -19.24 14.21
N THR A 17 -10.33 -19.42 13.97
CA THR A 17 -11.00 -20.64 14.42
C THR A 17 -10.62 -21.84 13.54
N ALA A 18 -10.69 -23.06 14.10
CA ALA A 18 -10.51 -24.30 13.35
C ALA A 18 -11.46 -24.37 12.13
N LYS A 19 -12.62 -23.71 12.18
CA LYS A 19 -13.58 -23.62 11.09
C LYS A 19 -13.01 -22.80 9.92
N ASP A 20 -12.32 -21.71 10.19
CA ASP A 20 -11.76 -20.83 9.16
C ASP A 20 -10.57 -21.50 8.46
N LEU A 21 -9.80 -22.29 9.20
CA LEU A 21 -8.61 -22.98 8.72
C LEU A 21 -8.85 -24.46 8.33
N SER A 22 -10.03 -25.02 8.67
CA SER A 22 -10.36 -26.40 8.30
C SER A 22 -10.42 -26.53 6.77
N GLY A 23 -9.54 -27.35 6.21
CA GLY A 23 -9.40 -27.53 4.75
C GLY A 23 -8.34 -26.65 4.09
N GLY A 24 -7.51 -25.96 4.90
CA GLY A 24 -6.39 -25.15 4.41
C GLY A 24 -6.75 -23.69 4.15
N ILE A 25 -5.71 -22.87 4.07
CA ILE A 25 -5.80 -21.45 3.70
C ILE A 25 -4.63 -21.08 2.78
N GLY A 26 -4.90 -20.35 1.71
CA GLY A 26 -3.88 -19.94 0.75
C GLY A 26 -2.98 -18.86 1.30
N GLU A 27 -3.61 -17.83 1.87
CA GLU A 27 -2.92 -16.61 2.30
C GLU A 27 -3.59 -16.00 3.53
N ILE A 28 -2.79 -15.25 4.31
CA ILE A 28 -3.27 -14.51 5.49
C ILE A 28 -2.80 -13.06 5.36
N ALA A 29 -3.76 -12.14 5.34
CA ALA A 29 -3.52 -10.70 5.30
C ALA A 29 -3.18 -10.19 6.70
N LEU A 30 -2.05 -9.49 6.83
CA LEU A 30 -1.63 -8.86 8.07
C LEU A 30 -2.03 -7.39 8.03
N LEU A 31 -3.02 -7.04 8.84
CA LEU A 31 -3.56 -5.70 8.95
C LEU A 31 -3.54 -5.28 10.42
N ASP A 32 -3.45 -3.98 10.69
CA ASP A 32 -3.48 -3.43 12.06
C ASP A 32 -2.43 -4.04 13.00
N ILE A 33 -1.18 -4.13 12.52
CA ILE A 33 -0.09 -4.70 13.29
C ILE A 33 0.43 -3.69 14.30
N CYS A 34 0.31 -4.03 15.58
CA CYS A 34 0.78 -3.22 16.72
C CYS A 34 1.97 -3.85 17.44
N GLU A 35 2.23 -5.14 17.20
CA GLU A 35 3.29 -5.88 17.86
C GLU A 35 4.68 -5.49 17.38
N GLU A 36 5.64 -5.63 18.29
CA GLU A 36 7.06 -5.60 17.97
C GLU A 36 7.42 -6.71 16.98
N PRO A 37 8.41 -6.52 16.10
CA PRO A 37 8.77 -7.48 15.06
C PRO A 37 9.06 -8.90 15.58
N GLU A 38 9.70 -9.05 16.76
CA GLU A 38 9.97 -10.36 17.36
C GLU A 38 8.70 -11.03 17.85
N ALA A 39 7.82 -10.29 18.50
CA ALA A 39 6.53 -10.80 18.95
C ALA A 39 5.64 -11.21 17.79
N LEU A 40 5.61 -10.39 16.72
CA LEU A 40 4.92 -10.73 15.48
C LEU A 40 5.47 -12.03 14.87
N ALA A 41 6.80 -12.17 14.75
CA ALA A 41 7.41 -13.39 14.22
C ALA A 41 7.04 -14.64 15.05
N ALA A 42 6.99 -14.50 16.39
CA ALA A 42 6.55 -15.58 17.26
C ALA A 42 5.07 -15.93 17.02
N ARG A 43 4.19 -14.94 16.97
CA ARG A 43 2.76 -15.14 16.67
C ARG A 43 2.54 -15.78 15.30
N LEU A 44 3.25 -15.32 14.26
CA LEU A 44 3.12 -15.91 12.92
C LEU A 44 3.62 -17.36 12.87
N ARG A 45 4.62 -17.73 13.71
CA ARG A 45 5.03 -19.13 13.88
C ARG A 45 3.89 -19.98 14.43
N ASP A 46 3.23 -19.51 15.49
CA ASP A 46 2.13 -20.24 16.13
C ASP A 46 0.93 -20.37 15.18
N VAL A 47 0.58 -19.30 14.47
CA VAL A 47 -0.47 -19.33 13.43
C VAL A 47 -0.12 -20.32 12.32
N GLN A 48 1.12 -20.32 11.82
CA GLN A 48 1.55 -21.23 10.76
C GLN A 48 1.51 -22.69 11.24
N GLN A 49 1.97 -22.94 12.46
CA GLN A 49 1.88 -24.29 13.05
C GLN A 49 0.42 -24.74 13.10
N TYR A 50 -0.48 -23.88 13.58
CA TYR A 50 -1.91 -24.19 13.66
C TYR A 50 -2.50 -24.46 12.26
N VAL A 51 -2.19 -23.63 11.25
CA VAL A 51 -2.62 -23.85 9.86
C VAL A 51 -2.19 -25.23 9.37
N MET A 52 -0.93 -25.57 9.55
CA MET A 52 -0.38 -26.85 9.05
C MET A 52 -0.97 -28.07 9.80
N GLU A 53 -1.27 -27.95 11.09
CA GLU A 53 -1.88 -29.03 11.89
C GLU A 53 -3.34 -29.29 11.52
N HIS A 54 -4.08 -28.23 11.12
CA HIS A 54 -5.52 -28.30 10.81
C HIS A 54 -5.83 -28.33 9.31
N SER A 55 -4.83 -28.19 8.45
CA SER A 55 -4.96 -28.35 6.99
C SER A 55 -4.79 -29.82 6.57
N PRO A 56 -5.67 -30.37 5.71
CA PRO A 56 -5.59 -31.78 5.29
C PRO A 56 -4.26 -32.18 4.65
N HIS A 57 -3.60 -31.24 3.99
CA HIS A 57 -2.35 -31.47 3.25
C HIS A 57 -1.14 -30.80 3.90
N ARG A 58 -1.31 -30.20 5.08
CA ARG A 58 -0.26 -29.46 5.80
C ARG A 58 0.42 -28.38 4.94
N ILE A 59 -0.33 -27.77 4.02
CA ILE A 59 0.16 -26.68 3.17
C ILE A 59 0.28 -25.41 4.01
N PRO A 60 1.45 -24.79 4.09
CA PRO A 60 1.65 -23.56 4.86
C PRO A 60 0.91 -22.39 4.22
N ALA A 61 0.42 -21.45 5.05
CA ALA A 61 -0.14 -20.19 4.59
C ALA A 61 0.96 -19.25 4.11
N LEU A 62 0.64 -18.37 3.16
CA LEU A 62 1.47 -17.24 2.77
C LEU A 62 1.02 -16.01 3.58
N PHE A 63 1.93 -15.30 4.23
CA PHE A 63 1.61 -14.05 4.93
C PHE A 63 1.96 -12.85 4.05
N HIS A 64 1.02 -11.89 3.94
CA HIS A 64 1.29 -10.64 3.23
C HIS A 64 0.99 -9.40 4.06
N CYS A 65 1.67 -8.31 3.73
CA CYS A 65 1.35 -6.97 4.19
C CYS A 65 1.67 -5.92 3.11
N GLU A 66 1.27 -4.69 3.36
CA GLU A 66 1.71 -3.54 2.59
C GLU A 66 3.18 -3.20 2.91
N ALA A 67 3.95 -2.78 1.89
CA ALA A 67 5.36 -2.47 2.05
C ALA A 67 5.89 -1.42 1.07
N LEU A 68 5.13 -0.34 0.81
CA LEU A 68 5.52 0.70 -0.15
C LEU A 68 6.83 1.39 0.22
N GLY A 69 6.94 1.89 1.43
CA GLY A 69 8.13 2.55 1.97
C GLY A 69 8.80 1.75 3.08
N GLY A 70 8.24 0.62 3.44
CA GLY A 70 8.66 -0.30 4.50
C GLY A 70 7.49 -1.17 4.92
N PRO A 71 7.74 -2.28 5.62
CA PRO A 71 6.66 -3.11 6.14
C PRO A 71 5.77 -2.30 7.07
N VAL A 72 4.44 -2.52 7.01
CA VAL A 72 3.50 -1.82 7.90
C VAL A 72 3.51 -2.48 9.28
N VAL A 73 4.68 -2.49 9.92
CA VAL A 73 4.95 -3.07 11.23
C VAL A 73 5.74 -2.03 12.06
N PRO A 74 5.46 -1.88 13.37
CA PRO A 74 6.23 -0.98 14.23
C PRO A 74 7.74 -1.27 14.18
N HIS A 75 8.55 -0.26 14.39
CA HIS A 75 10.03 -0.37 14.46
C HIS A 75 10.74 -0.97 13.23
N THR A 76 10.06 -1.04 12.10
CA THR A 76 10.68 -1.36 10.80
C THR A 76 11.15 -0.09 10.09
N VAL A 77 11.95 -0.24 9.02
CA VAL A 77 12.36 0.90 8.18
C VAL A 77 11.16 1.61 7.57
N LEU A 78 11.32 2.92 7.38
CA LEU A 78 10.34 3.72 6.67
C LEU A 78 11.04 4.74 5.76
N TYR A 79 10.91 4.52 4.48
CA TYR A 79 11.45 5.38 3.42
C TYR A 79 10.36 6.33 2.88
N PRO A 80 10.75 7.39 2.15
CA PRO A 80 9.80 8.29 1.52
C PRO A 80 8.80 7.57 0.61
N ASN A 81 7.61 8.15 0.44
CA ASN A 81 6.62 7.66 -0.53
C ASN A 81 7.20 7.63 -1.95
N SER A 82 6.65 6.73 -2.78
CA SER A 82 7.16 6.46 -4.13
C SER A 82 7.28 7.71 -5.01
N ILE A 83 6.40 8.71 -4.85
CA ILE A 83 6.50 9.97 -5.60
C ILE A 83 7.79 10.75 -5.28
N GLY A 84 8.21 10.75 -4.01
CA GLY A 84 9.49 11.32 -3.59
C GLY A 84 10.67 10.50 -4.09
N LEU A 85 10.56 9.16 -4.04
CA LEU A 85 11.58 8.27 -4.60
C LEU A 85 11.70 8.43 -6.12
N GLY A 86 10.59 8.64 -6.84
CA GLY A 86 10.60 8.96 -8.27
C GLY A 86 11.39 10.24 -8.58
N ALA A 87 11.30 11.25 -7.71
CA ALA A 87 12.04 12.50 -7.86
C ALA A 87 13.56 12.36 -7.68
N THR A 88 14.04 11.27 -7.08
CA THR A 88 15.48 10.98 -6.95
C THR A 88 16.11 10.56 -8.27
N PHE A 89 15.37 9.94 -9.20
CA PHE A 89 15.89 9.26 -10.38
C PHE A 89 16.94 8.18 -10.09
N ASP A 90 17.07 7.73 -8.83
CA ASP A 90 18.07 6.78 -8.36
C ASP A 90 17.48 5.38 -8.16
N THR A 91 17.63 4.54 -9.19
CA THR A 91 17.21 3.14 -9.15
C THR A 91 18.06 2.28 -8.21
N ALA A 92 19.33 2.65 -7.97
CA ALA A 92 20.20 1.92 -7.04
C ALA A 92 19.71 2.15 -5.59
N LEU A 93 19.36 3.39 -5.25
CA LEU A 93 18.77 3.71 -3.95
C LEU A 93 17.49 2.88 -3.69
N VAL A 94 16.58 2.79 -4.68
CA VAL A 94 15.33 2.02 -4.55
C VAL A 94 15.63 0.53 -4.36
N ARG A 95 16.60 -0.02 -5.09
CA ARG A 95 17.01 -1.42 -4.95
C ARG A 95 17.60 -1.72 -3.56
N ASP A 96 18.46 -0.85 -3.04
CA ASP A 96 19.08 -0.99 -1.72
C ASP A 96 18.02 -0.89 -0.61
N MET A 97 17.09 0.07 -0.73
CA MET A 97 15.95 0.24 0.15
C MET A 97 15.12 -1.05 0.24
N THR A 98 14.73 -1.59 -0.91
CA THR A 98 13.87 -2.77 -0.96
C THR A 98 14.58 -4.05 -0.54
N ASN A 99 15.90 -4.13 -0.70
CA ASN A 99 16.70 -5.19 -0.10
C ASN A 99 16.64 -5.17 1.44
N THR A 100 16.65 -3.98 2.05
CA THR A 100 16.46 -3.83 3.51
C THR A 100 15.04 -4.28 3.91
N ILE A 101 14.01 -3.81 3.19
CA ILE A 101 12.62 -4.23 3.40
C ILE A 101 12.48 -5.75 3.33
N ARG A 102 13.05 -6.37 2.29
CA ARG A 102 13.08 -7.84 2.13
C ARG A 102 13.64 -8.54 3.35
N THR A 103 14.78 -8.07 3.85
CA THR A 103 15.45 -8.71 4.98
C THR A 103 14.61 -8.65 6.25
N GLN A 104 13.93 -7.51 6.51
CA GLN A 104 13.01 -7.36 7.63
C GLN A 104 11.77 -8.25 7.49
N MET A 105 11.14 -8.26 6.31
CA MET A 105 9.97 -9.11 6.06
C MET A 105 10.30 -10.59 6.21
N ARG A 106 11.44 -11.05 5.66
CA ARG A 106 11.91 -12.45 5.83
C ARG A 106 12.11 -12.83 7.29
N ALA A 107 12.73 -11.95 8.09
CA ALA A 107 12.92 -12.20 9.53
C ALA A 107 11.59 -12.44 10.26
N MET A 108 10.57 -11.67 9.90
CA MET A 108 9.23 -11.80 10.48
C MET A 108 8.40 -12.95 9.88
N GLY A 109 8.83 -13.55 8.76
CA GLY A 109 8.08 -14.60 8.05
C GLY A 109 7.01 -14.07 7.09
N ILE A 110 7.06 -12.80 6.71
CA ILE A 110 6.17 -12.18 5.75
C ILE A 110 6.82 -12.31 4.37
N LEU A 111 6.25 -13.15 3.50
CA LEU A 111 6.89 -13.52 2.24
C LEU A 111 6.20 -12.94 0.99
N HIS A 112 5.17 -12.13 1.17
CA HIS A 112 4.46 -11.47 0.08
C HIS A 112 4.20 -10.00 0.44
N ALA A 113 4.60 -9.08 -0.44
CA ALA A 113 4.40 -7.65 -0.31
C ALA A 113 3.41 -7.16 -1.37
N LEU A 114 2.39 -6.41 -0.97
CA LEU A 114 1.44 -5.79 -1.90
C LEU A 114 2.02 -4.49 -2.48
N SER A 115 3.23 -4.57 -3.03
CA SER A 115 4.04 -3.47 -3.55
C SER A 115 4.98 -3.95 -4.65
N PRO A 116 5.38 -3.10 -5.62
CA PRO A 116 5.18 -1.65 -5.74
C PRO A 116 3.90 -1.24 -6.48
N VAL A 117 3.55 0.06 -6.41
CA VAL A 117 2.52 0.67 -7.24
C VAL A 117 3.11 1.10 -8.58
N LEU A 118 2.61 0.51 -9.67
CA LEU A 118 3.08 0.70 -11.04
C LEU A 118 2.20 1.65 -11.85
N ASP A 119 1.17 2.20 -11.22
CA ASP A 119 0.29 3.16 -11.88
C ASP A 119 1.07 4.40 -12.36
N VAL A 120 0.72 4.89 -13.56
CA VAL A 120 1.31 6.09 -14.14
C VAL A 120 0.36 7.26 -13.89
N ALA A 121 0.73 8.20 -13.02
CA ALA A 121 -0.12 9.29 -12.58
C ALA A 121 -0.28 10.38 -13.65
N LYS A 122 -1.19 10.20 -14.60
CA LYS A 122 -1.52 11.21 -15.62
C LYS A 122 -2.54 12.23 -15.13
N ASP A 123 -3.54 11.80 -14.38
CA ASP A 123 -4.52 12.66 -13.75
C ASP A 123 -4.10 12.96 -12.30
N LEU A 124 -3.60 14.18 -12.07
CA LEU A 124 -3.12 14.59 -10.75
C LEU A 124 -4.25 14.84 -9.73
N ARG A 125 -5.52 14.74 -10.14
CA ARG A 125 -6.66 14.75 -9.22
C ARG A 125 -6.79 13.44 -8.44
N TRP A 126 -6.26 12.35 -8.97
CA TRP A 126 -6.30 11.04 -8.32
C TRP A 126 -5.59 11.08 -6.96
N GLY A 127 -6.28 10.67 -5.89
CA GLY A 127 -5.78 10.79 -4.52
C GLY A 127 -4.58 9.92 -4.17
N ARG A 128 -4.25 8.91 -5.02
CA ARG A 128 -3.13 7.96 -4.81
C ARG A 128 -1.87 8.30 -5.62
N VAL A 129 -1.76 9.52 -6.14
CA VAL A 129 -0.57 9.98 -6.88
C VAL A 129 0.72 9.80 -6.07
N ASN A 130 0.67 10.04 -4.76
CA ASN A 130 1.82 9.89 -3.85
C ASN A 130 2.39 8.46 -3.77
N GLU A 131 1.59 7.45 -4.09
CA GLU A 131 2.01 6.05 -4.11
C GLU A 131 2.77 5.67 -5.39
N THR A 132 2.73 6.50 -6.43
CA THR A 132 3.32 6.26 -7.75
C THR A 132 4.70 6.91 -7.88
N TYR A 133 5.48 6.45 -8.85
CA TYR A 133 6.74 7.11 -9.24
C TYR A 133 6.52 8.33 -10.17
N GLY A 134 5.27 8.76 -10.38
CA GLY A 134 4.90 9.92 -11.17
C GLY A 134 4.24 9.62 -12.51
N GLY A 135 4.23 10.62 -13.40
CA GLY A 135 3.51 10.59 -14.67
C GLY A 135 4.34 10.13 -15.88
N ASP A 136 5.61 9.76 -15.70
CA ASP A 136 6.45 9.23 -16.78
C ASP A 136 6.48 7.70 -16.73
N PRO A 137 5.97 6.98 -17.76
CA PRO A 137 5.93 5.53 -17.76
C PRO A 137 7.32 4.88 -17.87
N THR A 138 8.34 5.60 -18.35
CA THR A 138 9.71 5.07 -18.44
C THR A 138 10.40 5.12 -17.07
N LEU A 139 10.25 6.24 -16.36
CA LEU A 139 10.75 6.38 -15.00
C LEU A 139 10.03 5.38 -14.07
N SER A 140 8.69 5.30 -14.14
CA SER A 140 7.92 4.33 -13.37
C SER A 140 8.37 2.89 -13.63
N ALA A 141 8.64 2.53 -14.89
CA ALA A 141 9.17 1.21 -15.25
C ALA A 141 10.55 0.95 -14.64
N ALA A 142 11.47 1.93 -14.69
CA ALA A 142 12.82 1.78 -14.14
C ALA A 142 12.82 1.61 -12.62
N MET A 143 12.09 2.49 -11.92
CA MET A 143 11.97 2.46 -10.46
C MET A 143 11.26 1.18 -9.98
N SER A 144 10.18 0.77 -10.66
CA SER A 144 9.46 -0.47 -10.33
C SER A 144 10.34 -1.72 -10.53
N CYS A 145 11.14 -1.78 -11.60
CA CYS A 145 12.07 -2.88 -11.78
C CYS A 145 13.10 -2.95 -10.64
N ALA A 146 13.65 -1.81 -10.23
CA ALA A 146 14.60 -1.74 -9.12
C ALA A 146 13.95 -2.20 -7.81
N PHE A 147 12.72 -1.77 -7.54
CA PHE A 147 11.95 -2.20 -6.37
C PHE A 147 11.76 -3.72 -6.35
N VAL A 148 11.28 -4.29 -7.45
CA VAL A 148 11.04 -5.74 -7.57
C VAL A 148 12.33 -6.53 -7.41
N GLN A 149 13.42 -6.10 -8.05
CA GLN A 149 14.73 -6.78 -7.97
C GLN A 149 15.30 -6.76 -6.55
N GLY A 150 15.18 -5.65 -5.82
CA GLY A 150 15.62 -5.58 -4.44
C GLY A 150 14.76 -6.44 -3.50
N LEU A 151 13.44 -6.44 -3.70
CA LEU A 151 12.51 -7.18 -2.85
C LEU A 151 12.55 -8.70 -3.11
N GLN A 152 12.55 -9.14 -4.38
CA GLN A 152 12.60 -10.55 -4.73
C GLN A 152 14.02 -11.14 -4.63
N GLY A 153 15.05 -10.31 -4.77
CA GLY A 153 16.44 -10.76 -4.81
C GLY A 153 16.74 -11.58 -6.08
N ASP A 154 17.90 -12.22 -6.09
CA ASP A 154 18.34 -13.08 -7.20
C ASP A 154 17.77 -14.51 -7.09
N ASP A 155 17.34 -14.92 -5.90
CA ASP A 155 16.69 -16.18 -5.58
C ASP A 155 15.47 -15.93 -4.68
N LEU A 156 14.29 -16.25 -5.20
CA LEU A 156 13.04 -16.02 -4.49
C LEU A 156 12.91 -16.84 -3.20
N SER A 157 13.63 -17.97 -3.08
CA SER A 157 13.65 -18.77 -1.84
C SER A 157 14.23 -17.99 -0.65
N THR A 158 15.03 -16.94 -0.92
CA THR A 158 15.55 -15.98 0.04
C THR A 158 14.91 -14.58 -0.12
N GLY A 159 13.98 -14.45 -1.06
CA GLY A 159 13.27 -13.23 -1.41
C GLY A 159 11.92 -13.07 -0.75
N VAL A 160 11.23 -12.01 -1.13
CA VAL A 160 9.82 -11.73 -0.83
C VAL A 160 9.12 -11.48 -2.15
N ALA A 161 7.98 -12.12 -2.41
CA ALA A 161 7.23 -11.89 -3.64
C ALA A 161 6.71 -10.46 -3.70
N ALA A 162 7.04 -9.74 -4.77
CA ALA A 162 6.53 -8.40 -5.05
C ALA A 162 5.22 -8.47 -5.84
N THR A 163 4.31 -7.52 -5.62
CA THR A 163 3.04 -7.40 -6.35
C THR A 163 3.00 -6.13 -7.18
N ALA A 164 2.94 -6.28 -8.51
CA ALA A 164 2.67 -5.14 -9.39
C ALA A 164 1.20 -4.72 -9.28
N LYS A 165 0.94 -3.52 -8.82
CA LYS A 165 -0.42 -2.99 -8.67
C LYS A 165 -0.55 -1.56 -9.22
N HIS A 166 -1.71 -1.13 -9.71
CA HIS A 166 -2.95 -1.89 -9.88
C HIS A 166 -3.20 -2.12 -11.37
N PHE A 167 -3.17 -3.35 -11.82
CA PHE A 167 -3.36 -3.69 -13.23
C PHE A 167 -4.86 -3.56 -13.59
N LEU A 168 -5.35 -2.61 -14.41
CA LEU A 168 -4.60 -1.71 -15.24
C LEU A 168 -5.38 -0.39 -15.43
N GLY A 169 -4.66 0.74 -15.47
CA GLY A 169 -5.26 2.04 -15.79
C GLY A 169 -6.00 2.72 -14.65
N TYR A 170 -5.72 2.36 -13.42
CA TYR A 170 -6.41 2.86 -12.22
C TYR A 170 -6.19 4.35 -11.95
N SER A 171 -5.05 4.90 -12.35
CA SER A 171 -4.72 6.32 -12.21
C SER A 171 -5.41 7.24 -13.23
N GLN A 172 -6.10 6.68 -14.24
CA GLN A 172 -6.75 7.43 -15.32
C GLN A 172 -8.28 7.29 -15.24
N THR A 173 -8.84 7.55 -14.08
CA THR A 173 -10.28 7.42 -13.83
C THR A 173 -11.05 8.71 -14.08
N VAL A 174 -12.38 8.59 -14.27
CA VAL A 174 -13.27 9.73 -14.46
C VAL A 174 -13.15 10.71 -13.30
N GLY A 175 -12.73 11.93 -13.58
CA GLY A 175 -12.58 12.98 -12.56
C GLY A 175 -11.50 12.76 -11.51
N GLY A 176 -10.61 11.78 -11.70
CA GLY A 176 -9.64 11.37 -10.70
C GLY A 176 -10.27 10.60 -9.51
N LEU A 177 -11.56 10.26 -9.59
CA LEU A 177 -12.27 9.57 -8.52
C LEU A 177 -11.83 8.11 -8.43
N ASN A 178 -11.54 7.66 -7.23
CA ASN A 178 -11.22 6.26 -6.97
C ASN A 178 -12.41 5.36 -7.34
N LEU A 179 -12.14 4.12 -7.76
CA LEU A 179 -13.15 3.09 -8.04
C LEU A 179 -14.07 3.38 -9.25
N THR A 180 -13.77 4.37 -10.08
CA THR A 180 -14.58 4.70 -11.24
C THR A 180 -13.96 4.17 -12.55
N ARG A 181 -14.64 4.43 -13.68
CA ARG A 181 -14.24 3.97 -15.00
C ARG A 181 -12.89 4.55 -15.44
N THR A 182 -12.02 3.70 -15.97
CA THR A 182 -10.77 4.11 -16.65
C THR A 182 -11.09 4.79 -17.97
N GLN A 183 -10.51 5.97 -18.19
CA GLN A 183 -10.62 6.79 -19.40
C GLN A 183 -9.34 6.71 -20.23
N ALA A 184 -9.08 5.55 -20.82
CA ALA A 184 -7.97 5.36 -21.75
C ALA A 184 -8.44 4.47 -22.90
N ASP A 185 -7.98 4.73 -24.11
CA ASP A 185 -8.22 3.84 -25.22
C ASP A 185 -7.29 2.60 -25.17
N ALA A 186 -7.54 1.62 -26.02
CA ALA A 186 -6.80 0.35 -26.00
C ALA A 186 -5.31 0.52 -26.33
N ARG A 187 -4.93 1.53 -27.11
CA ARG A 187 -3.56 1.83 -27.46
C ARG A 187 -2.85 2.52 -26.30
N GLU A 188 -3.45 3.56 -25.73
CA GLU A 188 -2.91 4.28 -24.59
C GLU A 188 -2.73 3.35 -23.39
N LEU A 189 -3.71 2.45 -23.16
CA LEU A 189 -3.63 1.46 -22.09
C LEU A 189 -2.37 0.59 -22.20
N ARG A 190 -1.97 0.21 -23.44
CA ARG A 190 -0.76 -0.59 -23.68
C ARG A 190 0.53 0.24 -23.66
N GLU A 191 0.55 1.39 -24.34
CA GLU A 191 1.76 2.16 -24.53
C GLU A 191 2.19 2.95 -23.30
N VAL A 192 1.22 3.33 -22.46
CA VAL A 192 1.47 4.16 -21.27
C VAL A 192 1.31 3.33 -20.00
N PHE A 193 0.10 2.84 -19.74
CA PHE A 193 -0.22 2.23 -18.44
C PHE A 193 0.31 0.81 -18.27
N ALA A 194 0.37 0.00 -19.34
CA ALA A 194 0.94 -1.35 -19.26
C ALA A 194 2.48 -1.38 -19.29
N LYS A 195 3.15 -0.30 -19.72
CA LYS A 195 4.61 -0.26 -19.87
C LYS A 195 5.39 -0.59 -18.59
N PRO A 196 5.07 -0.05 -17.39
CA PRO A 196 5.73 -0.44 -16.16
C PRO A 196 5.51 -1.92 -15.81
N PHE A 197 4.31 -2.45 -16.04
CA PHE A 197 4.00 -3.86 -15.81
C PHE A 197 4.78 -4.77 -16.76
N GLU A 198 4.84 -4.45 -18.06
CA GLU A 198 5.64 -5.19 -19.01
C GLU A 198 7.12 -5.21 -18.60
N ALA A 199 7.65 -4.08 -18.15
CA ALA A 199 9.04 -4.00 -17.68
C ALA A 199 9.26 -4.86 -16.43
N ALA A 200 8.35 -4.79 -15.43
CA ALA A 200 8.44 -5.60 -14.23
C ALA A 200 8.37 -7.11 -14.53
N ILE A 201 7.52 -7.52 -15.48
CA ILE A 201 7.42 -8.92 -15.93
C ILE A 201 8.72 -9.35 -16.63
N ARG A 202 9.11 -8.64 -17.69
CA ARG A 202 10.19 -9.09 -18.59
C ARG A 202 11.60 -8.84 -18.07
N LYS A 203 11.82 -7.80 -17.24
CA LYS A 203 13.14 -7.39 -16.79
C LYS A 203 13.42 -7.66 -15.32
N ALA A 204 12.37 -7.70 -14.49
CA ALA A 204 12.52 -7.92 -13.06
C ALA A 204 11.89 -9.24 -12.57
N GLY A 205 11.20 -9.98 -13.44
CA GLY A 205 10.65 -11.30 -13.12
C GLY A 205 9.62 -11.26 -12.00
N ILE A 206 8.74 -10.24 -11.98
CA ILE A 206 7.74 -10.10 -10.91
C ILE A 206 6.84 -11.32 -10.85
N ARG A 207 6.51 -11.76 -9.62
CA ARG A 207 5.78 -13.02 -9.40
C ARG A 207 4.30 -12.85 -9.12
N THR A 208 3.86 -11.65 -8.69
CA THR A 208 2.43 -11.40 -8.45
C THR A 208 1.96 -10.10 -9.08
N VAL A 209 0.69 -10.08 -9.51
CA VAL A 209 0.00 -8.92 -10.07
C VAL A 209 -1.35 -8.77 -9.39
N MET A 210 -1.72 -7.55 -9.02
CA MET A 210 -3.02 -7.22 -8.45
C MET A 210 -3.85 -6.41 -9.46
N ASN A 211 -5.12 -6.77 -9.64
CA ASN A 211 -6.03 -6.02 -10.51
C ASN A 211 -6.40 -4.64 -9.91
N SER A 212 -6.76 -3.69 -10.76
CA SER A 212 -7.38 -2.44 -10.31
C SER A 212 -8.86 -2.62 -9.99
N TYR A 213 -9.40 -1.70 -9.18
CA TYR A 213 -10.85 -1.62 -8.91
C TYR A 213 -11.69 -1.09 -10.07
N SER A 214 -11.06 -0.48 -11.07
CA SER A 214 -11.74 0.21 -12.15
C SER A 214 -12.51 -0.74 -13.05
N GLU A 215 -13.42 -0.19 -13.82
CA GLU A 215 -13.93 -0.82 -15.04
C GLU A 215 -13.22 -0.23 -16.28
N TRP A 216 -13.16 -1.02 -17.34
CA TRP A 216 -12.72 -0.58 -18.64
C TRP A 216 -13.62 -1.17 -19.72
N GLU A 217 -14.11 -0.31 -20.63
CA GLU A 217 -15.09 -0.69 -21.67
C GLU A 217 -16.34 -1.41 -21.10
N GLY A 218 -16.83 -0.93 -19.94
CA GLY A 218 -18.05 -1.46 -19.31
C GLY A 218 -17.85 -2.81 -18.58
N ARG A 219 -16.60 -3.23 -18.32
CA ARG A 219 -16.33 -4.46 -17.59
C ARG A 219 -15.34 -4.24 -16.46
N PRO A 220 -15.64 -4.72 -15.23
CA PRO A 220 -14.69 -4.67 -14.12
C PRO A 220 -13.37 -5.36 -14.49
N VAL A 221 -12.25 -4.75 -14.13
CA VAL A 221 -10.92 -5.28 -14.50
C VAL A 221 -10.70 -6.68 -13.94
N CYS A 222 -11.10 -6.94 -12.67
CA CYS A 222 -10.99 -8.28 -12.06
C CYS A 222 -11.79 -9.37 -12.79
N ALA A 223 -12.83 -9.01 -13.55
CA ALA A 223 -13.63 -9.92 -14.37
C ALA A 223 -13.36 -9.77 -15.89
N SER A 224 -12.30 -9.05 -16.27
CA SER A 224 -11.97 -8.79 -17.68
C SER A 224 -10.98 -9.81 -18.24
N ARG A 225 -11.51 -10.83 -18.95
CA ARG A 225 -10.66 -11.76 -19.70
C ARG A 225 -9.75 -11.05 -20.71
N LYS A 226 -10.23 -9.94 -21.30
CA LYS A 226 -9.45 -9.11 -22.25
C LYS A 226 -8.19 -8.56 -21.59
N LEU A 227 -8.26 -8.16 -20.30
CA LEU A 227 -7.14 -7.63 -19.57
C LEU A 227 -6.32 -8.73 -18.86
N LEU A 228 -6.94 -9.58 -18.04
CA LEU A 228 -6.21 -10.53 -17.21
C LEU A 228 -5.68 -11.75 -17.99
N THR A 229 -6.40 -12.21 -19.02
CA THR A 229 -5.94 -13.35 -19.83
C THR A 229 -5.23 -12.87 -21.09
N ASN A 230 -5.90 -12.07 -21.94
CA ASN A 230 -5.35 -11.79 -23.26
C ASN A 230 -4.16 -10.82 -23.16
N LEU A 231 -4.31 -9.67 -22.48
CA LEU A 231 -3.22 -8.71 -22.35
C LEU A 231 -2.15 -9.22 -21.37
N LEU A 232 -2.51 -9.46 -20.11
CA LEU A 232 -1.50 -9.77 -19.08
C LEU A 232 -0.78 -11.10 -19.35
N ARG A 233 -1.54 -12.19 -19.55
CA ARG A 233 -0.91 -13.51 -19.68
C ARG A 233 -0.39 -13.79 -21.08
N SER A 234 -1.18 -13.45 -22.13
CA SER A 234 -0.79 -13.82 -23.49
C SER A 234 0.15 -12.79 -24.15
N GLU A 235 -0.20 -11.48 -24.11
CA GLU A 235 0.62 -10.45 -24.77
C GLU A 235 1.87 -10.11 -23.93
N LEU A 236 1.73 -9.91 -22.60
CA LEU A 236 2.85 -9.57 -21.72
C LEU A 236 3.61 -10.79 -21.20
N SER A 237 3.09 -12.01 -21.43
CA SER A 237 3.70 -13.30 -21.04
C SER A 237 3.85 -13.48 -19.52
N PHE A 238 2.89 -13.00 -18.74
CA PHE A 238 2.89 -13.19 -17.30
C PHE A 238 2.39 -14.59 -16.91
N ASP A 239 3.20 -15.35 -16.22
CA ASP A 239 2.92 -16.73 -15.77
C ASP A 239 2.65 -16.84 -14.25
N GLY A 240 2.89 -15.76 -13.49
CA GLY A 240 2.74 -15.71 -12.04
C GLY A 240 1.30 -15.65 -11.53
N LEU A 241 1.16 -15.36 -10.25
CA LEU A 241 -0.10 -15.29 -9.52
C LEU A 241 -0.83 -13.95 -9.74
N VAL A 242 -2.12 -13.99 -10.04
CA VAL A 242 -2.98 -12.80 -10.03
C VAL A 242 -3.84 -12.81 -8.77
N VAL A 243 -3.63 -11.83 -7.92
CA VAL A 243 -4.41 -11.61 -6.69
C VAL A 243 -5.44 -10.50 -6.91
N SER A 244 -6.56 -10.56 -6.20
CA SER A 244 -7.53 -9.46 -6.23
C SER A 244 -7.00 -8.27 -5.42
N ASP A 245 -7.35 -7.05 -5.83
CA ASP A 245 -7.41 -5.97 -4.86
C ASP A 245 -8.53 -6.27 -3.84
N TYR A 246 -8.43 -5.69 -2.65
CA TYR A 246 -9.27 -6.06 -1.51
C TYR A 246 -10.76 -5.92 -1.84
N ARG A 247 -11.48 -7.06 -1.74
CA ARG A 247 -12.92 -7.15 -2.03
C ARG A 247 -13.32 -6.81 -3.47
N SER A 248 -12.40 -6.86 -4.43
CA SER A 248 -12.73 -6.62 -5.85
C SER A 248 -13.82 -7.56 -6.37
N VAL A 249 -13.85 -8.82 -5.91
CA VAL A 249 -14.87 -9.79 -6.32
C VAL A 249 -16.24 -9.35 -5.86
N GLN A 250 -16.39 -8.96 -4.59
CA GLN A 250 -17.64 -8.48 -4.02
C GLN A 250 -18.18 -7.24 -4.73
N ARG A 251 -17.29 -6.38 -5.23
CA ARG A 251 -17.64 -5.13 -5.92
C ARG A 251 -18.40 -5.34 -7.23
N LEU A 252 -18.40 -6.54 -7.81
CA LEU A 252 -19.23 -6.86 -8.98
C LEU A 252 -20.74 -6.81 -8.66
N LEU A 253 -21.09 -6.83 -7.36
CA LEU A 253 -22.46 -6.71 -6.85
C LEU A 253 -22.82 -5.24 -6.49
N ASP A 254 -21.85 -4.33 -6.41
CA ASP A 254 -22.10 -2.92 -6.06
C ASP A 254 -22.95 -2.23 -7.14
N ASP A 255 -23.78 -1.28 -6.74
CA ASP A 255 -24.66 -0.49 -7.62
C ASP A 255 -23.92 0.19 -8.80
N ILE A 256 -22.62 0.44 -8.65
CA ILE A 256 -21.80 1.09 -9.67
C ILE A 256 -21.42 0.11 -10.78
N LEU A 257 -21.04 -1.14 -10.42
CA LEU A 257 -20.59 -2.15 -11.37
C LEU A 257 -21.73 -3.09 -11.76
N ALA A 258 -22.47 -3.64 -10.80
CA ALA A 258 -23.69 -4.46 -10.96
C ALA A 258 -23.63 -5.45 -12.13
N THR A 259 -22.50 -6.19 -12.23
CA THR A 259 -22.27 -7.12 -13.35
C THR A 259 -22.44 -8.58 -12.97
N ALA A 260 -22.77 -8.87 -11.72
CA ALA A 260 -23.01 -10.22 -11.21
C ALA A 260 -24.33 -10.30 -10.45
N ASP A 261 -25.00 -11.46 -10.55
CA ASP A 261 -26.27 -11.71 -9.90
C ASP A 261 -26.11 -12.04 -8.40
N ASP A 262 -25.03 -12.74 -8.05
CA ASP A 262 -24.66 -13.08 -6.68
C ASP A 262 -23.15 -13.23 -6.53
N ILE A 263 -22.68 -13.48 -5.31
CA ILE A 263 -21.26 -13.59 -5.01
C ILE A 263 -20.59 -14.80 -5.68
N THR A 264 -21.34 -15.86 -5.96
CA THR A 264 -20.83 -17.04 -6.67
C THR A 264 -20.64 -16.70 -8.14
N ASP A 265 -21.60 -16.02 -8.78
CA ASP A 265 -21.48 -15.54 -10.15
C ASP A 265 -20.32 -14.56 -10.29
N ALA A 266 -20.17 -13.60 -9.37
CA ALA A 266 -19.03 -12.69 -9.32
C ALA A 266 -17.70 -13.46 -9.28
N ALA A 267 -17.59 -14.47 -8.43
CA ALA A 267 -16.39 -15.29 -8.31
C ALA A 267 -16.09 -16.10 -9.59
N LEU A 268 -17.13 -16.64 -10.24
CA LEU A 268 -16.98 -17.36 -11.52
C LEU A 268 -16.53 -16.44 -12.65
N GLN A 269 -17.07 -15.23 -12.73
CA GLN A 269 -16.61 -14.23 -13.69
C GLN A 269 -15.14 -13.89 -13.49
N CYS A 270 -14.70 -13.65 -12.25
CA CYS A 270 -13.32 -13.34 -11.91
C CYS A 270 -12.37 -14.52 -12.21
N LEU A 271 -12.71 -15.73 -11.78
CA LEU A 271 -11.91 -16.93 -12.02
C LEU A 271 -11.71 -17.19 -13.52
N THR A 272 -12.79 -17.13 -14.30
CA THR A 272 -12.73 -17.38 -15.74
C THR A 272 -12.01 -16.26 -16.50
N ALA A 273 -11.96 -15.05 -15.94
CA ALA A 273 -11.15 -13.96 -16.46
C ALA A 273 -9.64 -14.13 -16.20
N GLY A 274 -9.24 -14.89 -15.17
CA GLY A 274 -7.85 -15.17 -14.88
C GLY A 274 -7.37 -14.70 -13.50
N LEU A 275 -8.30 -14.31 -12.60
CA LEU A 275 -8.01 -14.03 -11.19
C LEU A 275 -7.78 -15.34 -10.44
N ASP A 276 -6.64 -15.49 -9.77
CA ASP A 276 -6.27 -16.74 -9.12
C ASP A 276 -6.62 -16.78 -7.63
N MET A 277 -6.50 -15.66 -6.91
CA MET A 277 -6.71 -15.57 -5.48
C MET A 277 -7.53 -14.34 -5.09
N GLU A 278 -8.47 -14.51 -4.18
CA GLU A 278 -9.28 -13.43 -3.60
C GLU A 278 -8.66 -12.93 -2.29
N LEU A 279 -8.54 -11.61 -2.15
CA LEU A 279 -8.04 -10.91 -0.96
C LEU A 279 -9.08 -9.90 -0.45
N PRO A 280 -9.08 -9.51 0.85
CA PRO A 280 -8.28 -10.05 1.97
C PRO A 280 -8.99 -11.22 2.65
N ASP A 281 -10.21 -11.50 2.29
CA ASP A 281 -11.08 -12.52 2.84
C ASP A 281 -11.70 -13.39 1.72
N ARG A 282 -12.29 -14.48 2.13
CA ARG A 282 -12.80 -15.51 1.24
C ARG A 282 -14.33 -15.40 1.10
N LEU A 283 -14.80 -14.40 0.40
CA LEU A 283 -16.25 -14.18 0.19
C LEU A 283 -16.78 -14.92 -1.03
N GLY A 284 -16.16 -14.71 -2.19
CA GLY A 284 -16.57 -15.30 -3.44
C GLY A 284 -15.96 -16.68 -3.69
N TYR A 285 -14.66 -16.83 -3.38
CA TYR A 285 -13.94 -18.11 -3.51
C TYR A 285 -14.23 -19.03 -2.33
N ALA A 286 -15.51 -19.30 -2.08
CA ALA A 286 -16.06 -20.01 -0.95
C ALA A 286 -16.94 -21.21 -1.39
N ASP A 287 -17.83 -21.64 -0.52
CA ASP A 287 -18.63 -22.89 -0.71
C ASP A 287 -19.54 -22.84 -1.94
N GLY A 288 -20.03 -21.66 -2.37
CA GLY A 288 -20.83 -21.50 -3.59
C GLY A 288 -20.09 -21.96 -4.84
N MET A 289 -18.78 -21.68 -4.94
CA MET A 289 -17.98 -22.19 -6.07
C MET A 289 -17.81 -23.71 -6.04
N THR A 290 -17.75 -24.33 -4.87
CA THR A 290 -17.69 -25.80 -4.75
C THR A 290 -18.91 -26.45 -5.40
N HIS A 291 -20.10 -25.89 -5.16
CA HIS A 291 -21.33 -26.36 -5.80
C HIS A 291 -21.31 -26.11 -7.30
N ALA A 292 -20.88 -24.93 -7.75
CA ALA A 292 -20.79 -24.60 -9.17
C ALA A 292 -19.87 -25.56 -9.96
N PHE A 293 -18.74 -25.97 -9.39
CA PHE A 293 -17.86 -26.97 -9.97
C PHE A 293 -18.52 -28.37 -9.98
N ALA A 294 -19.18 -28.76 -8.89
CA ALA A 294 -19.87 -30.04 -8.80
C ALA A 294 -21.03 -30.17 -9.82
N GLU A 295 -21.69 -29.05 -10.10
CA GLU A 295 -22.76 -28.95 -11.08
C GLU A 295 -22.25 -28.80 -12.55
N GLY A 296 -20.94 -28.71 -12.75
CA GLY A 296 -20.34 -28.53 -14.07
C GLY A 296 -20.59 -27.15 -14.71
N LYS A 297 -20.92 -26.13 -13.93
CA LYS A 297 -21.12 -24.75 -14.41
C LYS A 297 -19.84 -24.13 -14.96
N VAL A 298 -18.68 -24.62 -14.52
CA VAL A 298 -17.36 -24.14 -14.92
C VAL A 298 -16.40 -25.33 -15.03
N ASP A 299 -15.49 -25.27 -16.00
CA ASP A 299 -14.48 -26.31 -16.22
C ASP A 299 -13.47 -26.31 -15.05
N ILE A 300 -13.20 -27.50 -14.52
CA ILE A 300 -12.28 -27.67 -13.38
C ILE A 300 -10.86 -27.17 -13.68
N SER A 301 -10.45 -27.13 -14.94
CA SER A 301 -9.14 -26.63 -15.35
C SER A 301 -8.86 -25.16 -14.96
N TYR A 302 -9.91 -24.37 -14.74
CA TYR A 302 -9.73 -23.00 -14.21
C TYR A 302 -9.25 -23.04 -12.75
N LEU A 303 -9.82 -23.94 -11.96
CA LEU A 303 -9.38 -24.14 -10.56
C LEU A 303 -7.97 -24.71 -10.53
N ASP A 304 -7.67 -25.75 -11.31
CA ASP A 304 -6.37 -26.40 -11.35
C ASP A 304 -5.25 -25.42 -11.69
N ARG A 305 -5.45 -24.58 -12.69
CA ARG A 305 -4.46 -23.55 -13.07
C ARG A 305 -4.22 -22.53 -11.96
N ALA A 306 -5.26 -22.09 -11.28
CA ALA A 306 -5.11 -21.12 -10.21
C ALA A 306 -4.43 -21.72 -8.99
N VAL A 307 -4.81 -22.95 -8.60
CA VAL A 307 -4.13 -23.70 -7.52
C VAL A 307 -2.66 -23.93 -7.86
N LEU A 308 -2.37 -24.33 -9.10
CA LEU A 308 -1.00 -24.55 -9.55
C LEU A 308 -0.14 -23.28 -9.35
N ARG A 309 -0.65 -22.10 -9.71
CA ARG A 309 0.11 -20.84 -9.53
C ARG A 309 0.35 -20.48 -8.08
N VAL A 310 -0.66 -20.67 -7.22
CA VAL A 310 -0.50 -20.47 -5.77
C VAL A 310 0.57 -21.39 -5.21
N LEU A 311 0.51 -22.68 -5.52
CA LEU A 311 1.48 -23.66 -5.04
C LEU A 311 2.87 -23.40 -5.62
N THR A 312 2.97 -23.05 -6.91
CA THR A 312 4.25 -22.70 -7.53
C THR A 312 4.92 -21.54 -6.79
N LEU A 313 4.18 -20.46 -6.50
CA LEU A 313 4.74 -19.34 -5.74
C LEU A 313 5.22 -19.76 -4.35
N LYS A 314 4.46 -20.60 -3.63
CA LYS A 314 4.85 -21.13 -2.32
C LYS A 314 6.13 -21.98 -2.40
N PHE A 315 6.28 -22.80 -3.44
CA PHE A 315 7.51 -23.56 -3.69
C PHE A 315 8.71 -22.66 -3.99
N GLU A 316 8.54 -21.67 -4.88
CA GLU A 316 9.60 -20.72 -5.23
C GLU A 316 10.06 -19.88 -4.03
N LEU A 317 9.15 -19.56 -3.11
CA LEU A 317 9.47 -18.87 -1.85
C LEU A 317 10.16 -19.77 -0.80
N GLY A 318 10.33 -21.06 -1.08
CA GLY A 318 10.90 -22.04 -0.14
C GLY A 318 9.98 -22.37 1.04
N LEU A 319 8.69 -22.03 0.95
CA LEU A 319 7.76 -22.12 2.06
C LEU A 319 7.47 -23.58 2.51
N PHE A 320 7.67 -24.55 1.63
CA PHE A 320 7.53 -25.99 1.98
C PHE A 320 8.75 -26.54 2.72
N ASP A 321 9.93 -25.97 2.49
CA ASP A 321 11.17 -26.37 3.16
C ASP A 321 11.32 -25.64 4.50
N GLU A 322 10.99 -24.35 4.53
CA GLU A 322 11.11 -23.46 5.68
C GLU A 322 9.81 -22.70 5.93
N PRO A 323 8.76 -23.35 6.50
CA PRO A 323 7.43 -22.76 6.64
C PRO A 323 7.33 -21.69 7.73
N TYR A 324 8.28 -21.64 8.66
CA TYR A 324 8.22 -20.77 9.83
C TYR A 324 9.08 -19.51 9.70
N PRO A 325 8.72 -18.42 10.41
CA PRO A 325 9.57 -17.23 10.52
C PRO A 325 10.98 -17.60 10.98
N GLN A 326 11.97 -17.05 10.31
CA GLN A 326 13.39 -17.35 10.58
C GLN A 326 14.04 -16.21 11.39
N TRP A 327 13.38 -15.76 12.45
CA TRP A 327 13.80 -14.64 13.27
C TRP A 327 15.25 -14.75 13.74
N GLN A 328 15.62 -15.89 14.32
CA GLN A 328 16.96 -16.09 14.87
C GLN A 328 18.07 -16.00 13.82
N GLN A 329 17.76 -16.31 12.57
CA GLN A 329 18.72 -16.27 11.47
C GLN A 329 18.91 -14.86 10.92
N TYR A 330 17.82 -14.08 10.78
CA TYR A 330 17.83 -12.83 10.03
C TYR A 330 17.78 -11.57 10.90
N HIS A 331 17.29 -11.61 12.14
CA HIS A 331 17.00 -10.40 12.93
C HIS A 331 18.20 -9.46 13.08
N ALA A 332 19.40 -9.98 13.33
CA ALA A 332 20.58 -9.16 13.54
C ALA A 332 20.97 -8.32 12.31
N ALA A 333 20.80 -8.89 11.10
CA ALA A 333 21.03 -8.18 9.85
C ALA A 333 19.84 -7.30 9.45
N ALA A 334 18.62 -7.79 9.69
CA ALA A 334 17.38 -7.12 9.33
C ALA A 334 17.15 -5.81 10.10
N PHE A 335 17.55 -5.79 11.37
CA PHE A 335 17.37 -4.65 12.29
C PHE A 335 18.68 -3.97 12.65
N ALA A 336 19.70 -4.14 11.81
CA ALA A 336 20.91 -3.31 11.89
C ALA A 336 20.55 -1.83 11.60
N PRO A 337 21.32 -0.85 12.15
CA PRO A 337 21.04 0.56 11.96
C PRO A 337 20.95 0.97 10.49
N THR A 338 19.82 1.54 10.07
CA THR A 338 19.51 1.96 8.69
C THR A 338 19.43 3.47 8.51
N ALA A 339 19.59 4.24 9.61
CA ALA A 339 19.39 5.69 9.63
C ALA A 339 20.12 6.45 8.51
N ALA A 340 21.33 6.05 8.13
CA ALA A 340 22.07 6.68 7.04
C ALA A 340 21.39 6.49 5.67
N ALA A 341 20.85 5.31 5.41
CA ALA A 341 20.13 5.01 4.17
C ALA A 341 18.78 5.73 4.11
N GLU A 342 18.03 5.74 5.21
CA GLU A 342 16.75 6.47 5.32
C GLU A 342 16.97 7.98 5.16
N GLN A 343 18.00 8.55 5.80
CA GLN A 343 18.37 9.96 5.64
C GLN A 343 18.79 10.30 4.21
N ARG A 344 19.56 9.42 3.55
CA ARG A 344 19.93 9.60 2.15
C ARG A 344 18.69 9.65 1.28
N ALA A 345 17.80 8.67 1.38
CA ALA A 345 16.55 8.62 0.62
C ALA A 345 15.70 9.87 0.86
N THR A 346 15.56 10.31 2.11
CA THR A 346 14.81 11.51 2.47
C THR A 346 15.42 12.76 1.83
N ARG A 347 16.74 12.95 1.91
CA ARG A 347 17.39 14.13 1.33
C ARG A 347 17.27 14.18 -0.19
N GLU A 348 17.47 13.05 -0.85
CA GLU A 348 17.38 12.95 -2.31
C GLU A 348 15.93 13.10 -2.82
N SER A 349 14.92 12.81 -1.99
CA SER A 349 13.50 12.99 -2.34
C SER A 349 13.01 14.43 -2.24
N ILE A 350 13.78 15.34 -1.63
CA ILE A 350 13.42 16.76 -1.48
C ILE A 350 13.80 17.50 -2.75
N VAL A 351 12.81 18.16 -3.38
CA VAL A 351 13.00 18.90 -4.63
C VAL A 351 13.06 20.40 -4.39
N LEU A 352 14.18 21.02 -4.71
CA LEU A 352 14.34 22.49 -4.70
C LEU A 352 13.80 23.05 -6.01
N THR A 353 12.57 23.58 -6.00
CA THR A 353 11.91 24.08 -7.21
C THR A 353 12.31 25.51 -7.58
N LYS A 354 12.75 26.30 -6.58
CA LYS A 354 13.14 27.70 -6.77
C LYS A 354 14.09 28.15 -5.66
N ASN A 355 15.18 28.87 -6.01
CA ASN A 355 16.10 29.49 -5.07
C ASN A 355 16.68 30.78 -5.68
N GLU A 356 15.83 31.79 -5.88
CA GLU A 356 16.25 33.09 -6.40
C GLU A 356 16.96 33.90 -5.31
N GLY A 357 18.00 34.65 -5.70
CA GLY A 357 18.77 35.49 -4.77
C GLY A 357 19.59 34.71 -3.74
N ASN A 358 19.78 33.38 -3.91
CA ASN A 358 20.46 32.53 -2.95
C ASN A 358 19.86 32.60 -1.53
N THR A 359 18.53 32.63 -1.42
CA THR A 359 17.81 32.65 -0.15
C THR A 359 18.16 31.44 0.70
N LEU A 360 18.36 30.28 0.08
CA LEU A 360 18.83 29.06 0.73
C LEU A 360 20.30 28.76 0.36
N PRO A 361 21.11 28.20 1.28
CA PRO A 361 20.76 27.86 2.67
C PRO A 361 20.69 29.07 3.60
N LEU A 362 19.84 29.02 4.65
CA LEU A 362 19.83 29.99 5.73
C LEU A 362 21.05 29.69 6.65
N THR A 363 22.12 30.49 6.53
CA THR A 363 23.39 30.24 7.24
C THR A 363 23.47 30.91 8.60
N ASP A 364 22.79 32.06 8.77
CA ASP A 364 22.76 32.76 10.06
C ASP A 364 21.72 32.10 10.99
N ARG A 365 22.22 31.53 12.08
CA ARG A 365 21.38 30.86 13.08
C ARG A 365 20.77 31.81 14.10
N SER A 366 21.15 33.07 14.11
CA SER A 366 20.67 34.08 15.06
C SER A 366 19.40 34.81 14.56
N ILE A 367 18.99 34.61 13.34
CA ILE A 367 17.80 35.24 12.74
C ILE A 367 16.52 34.87 13.51
N LYS A 368 15.56 35.79 13.47
CA LYS A 368 14.20 35.53 13.90
C LYS A 368 13.50 34.75 12.78
N LEU A 369 13.19 33.48 13.03
CA LEU A 369 12.57 32.59 12.07
C LEU A 369 11.11 32.34 12.45
N ALA A 370 10.17 32.71 11.58
CA ALA A 370 8.77 32.33 11.74
C ALA A 370 8.47 31.05 10.94
N VAL A 371 8.00 30.03 11.62
CA VAL A 371 7.49 28.78 11.01
C VAL A 371 5.98 28.81 11.05
N ILE A 372 5.36 28.78 9.89
CA ILE A 372 3.91 28.98 9.74
C ILE A 372 3.31 27.80 8.96
N GLY A 373 2.20 27.30 9.43
CA GLY A 373 1.42 26.29 8.74
C GLY A 373 1.22 24.98 9.51
N PRO A 374 0.16 24.23 9.22
CA PRO A 374 -0.22 23.01 9.95
C PRO A 374 0.83 21.91 9.85
N GLY A 375 1.56 21.80 8.74
CA GLY A 375 2.57 20.77 8.52
C GLY A 375 3.80 20.85 9.38
N ALA A 376 3.99 21.98 10.12
CA ALA A 376 5.20 22.18 10.92
C ALA A 376 5.18 21.49 12.28
N SER A 377 3.99 21.26 12.88
CA SER A 377 3.85 20.89 14.29
C SER A 377 3.22 19.51 14.54
N SER A 378 3.01 18.73 13.50
CA SER A 378 2.49 17.37 13.64
C SER A 378 3.37 16.34 12.93
N LEU A 379 3.71 15.28 13.64
CA LEU A 379 4.40 14.13 13.05
C LEU A 379 3.50 13.41 12.03
N ARG A 380 2.21 13.21 12.36
CA ARG A 380 1.29 12.51 11.48
C ARG A 380 1.20 13.10 10.08
N LEU A 381 1.32 14.42 9.94
CA LEU A 381 1.29 15.09 8.65
C LEU A 381 2.54 14.85 7.78
N LEU A 382 3.61 14.27 8.36
CA LEU A 382 4.80 13.84 7.64
C LEU A 382 4.68 12.41 7.07
N TYR A 383 3.66 11.64 7.48
CA TYR A 383 3.47 10.26 7.06
C TYR A 383 2.37 10.16 5.99
N GLY A 384 2.68 9.47 4.89
CA GLY A 384 1.70 9.16 3.85
C GLY A 384 0.79 7.99 4.19
N GLY A 385 -0.12 7.68 3.30
CA GLY A 385 -0.87 6.43 3.29
C GLY A 385 0.05 5.21 3.19
N TYR A 386 -0.41 4.05 3.60
CA TYR A 386 0.38 2.81 3.62
C TYR A 386 1.66 2.90 4.47
N THR A 387 1.66 3.75 5.49
CA THR A 387 2.63 3.75 6.59
C THR A 387 1.98 3.19 7.85
N GLN A 388 2.75 2.61 8.77
CA GLN A 388 2.20 2.00 9.98
C GLN A 388 1.29 2.98 10.77
N PRO A 389 1.67 4.26 11.04
CA PRO A 389 0.78 5.18 11.73
C PRO A 389 -0.53 5.47 10.98
N SER A 390 -0.48 5.52 9.65
CA SER A 390 -1.66 5.76 8.84
C SER A 390 -2.58 4.54 8.78
N MET A 391 -2.02 3.33 8.76
CA MET A 391 -2.78 2.08 8.77
C MET A 391 -3.54 1.90 10.10
N LEU A 392 -2.94 2.23 11.24
CA LEU A 392 -3.63 2.20 12.54
C LEU A 392 -4.86 3.12 12.57
N GLU A 393 -4.76 4.29 11.95
CA GLU A 393 -5.90 5.20 11.82
C GLU A 393 -7.02 4.62 10.97
N MET A 394 -6.68 3.93 9.88
CA MET A 394 -7.67 3.34 8.98
C MET A 394 -8.65 2.45 9.75
N PHE A 395 -8.17 1.61 10.66
CA PHE A 395 -9.02 0.71 11.45
C PHE A 395 -9.88 1.47 12.46
N GLN A 396 -9.38 2.52 13.08
CA GLN A 396 -10.17 3.38 13.96
C GLN A 396 -11.30 4.07 13.18
N VAL A 397 -11.01 4.55 11.98
CA VAL A 397 -11.97 5.19 11.08
C VAL A 397 -13.01 4.19 10.56
N VAL A 398 -12.61 2.98 10.20
CA VAL A 398 -13.54 1.92 9.73
C VAL A 398 -14.47 1.45 10.84
N GLN A 399 -14.01 1.41 12.09
CA GLN A 399 -14.89 1.10 13.23
C GLN A 399 -15.91 2.20 13.54
N ASP A 400 -15.55 3.47 13.32
CA ASP A 400 -16.41 4.63 13.62
C ASP A 400 -17.34 5.03 12.48
N SER A 401 -17.07 4.61 11.25
CA SER A 401 -17.90 4.97 10.10
C SER A 401 -17.67 4.04 8.91
N SER A 402 -18.67 3.88 8.07
CA SER A 402 -18.60 3.42 6.67
C SER A 402 -17.72 4.36 5.79
N ALA A 403 -16.58 4.79 6.25
CA ALA A 403 -15.90 6.00 5.84
C ALA A 403 -14.76 5.79 4.84
N MET A 404 -14.52 4.59 4.35
CA MET A 404 -13.78 4.46 3.09
C MET A 404 -14.78 4.77 1.96
N ALA A 405 -14.57 5.88 1.26
CA ALA A 405 -15.40 6.22 0.11
C ALA A 405 -15.41 5.04 -0.88
N GLY A 406 -16.55 4.36 -0.98
CA GLY A 406 -16.74 3.17 -1.81
C GLY A 406 -16.55 1.82 -1.12
N VAL A 407 -16.21 1.75 0.16
CA VAL A 407 -16.08 0.51 0.92
C VAL A 407 -16.89 0.58 2.22
N GLY A 408 -18.19 0.35 2.18
CA GLY A 408 -19.02 0.27 3.37
C GLY A 408 -20.47 0.69 3.17
N ASP A 409 -21.34 0.25 4.07
CA ASP A 409 -22.77 0.58 4.07
C ASP A 409 -22.99 2.02 4.56
N LYS A 410 -23.49 2.87 3.69
CA LYS A 410 -23.81 4.27 3.97
C LYS A 410 -24.93 4.45 5.03
N SER A 411 -25.69 3.39 5.32
CA SER A 411 -26.85 3.43 6.21
C SER A 411 -26.49 3.48 7.71
N THR A 412 -25.26 3.14 8.07
CA THR A 412 -24.78 3.02 9.46
C THR A 412 -23.82 4.11 9.90
N ALA A 413 -23.68 5.19 9.11
CA ALA A 413 -22.75 6.27 9.40
C ALA A 413 -23.02 6.92 10.76
N LYS A 414 -22.19 6.59 11.76
CA LYS A 414 -22.15 7.30 13.03
C LYS A 414 -21.57 8.71 12.85
N PRO A 415 -21.91 9.68 13.71
CA PRO A 415 -21.26 10.99 13.70
C PRO A 415 -19.74 10.80 13.83
N VAL A 416 -19.00 11.42 12.92
CA VAL A 416 -17.53 11.39 12.92
C VAL A 416 -17.05 11.96 14.26
N ARG A 417 -16.33 11.16 15.06
CA ARG A 417 -15.62 11.69 16.23
C ARG A 417 -14.63 12.75 15.76
N LYS A 418 -14.47 13.80 16.55
CA LYS A 418 -13.43 14.80 16.31
C LYS A 418 -12.09 14.06 16.31
N TYR A 419 -11.39 14.07 15.17
CA TYR A 419 -10.08 13.44 15.05
C TYR A 419 -9.06 14.16 15.95
N ASP A 420 -8.34 13.40 16.75
CA ASP A 420 -7.28 13.92 17.62
C ASP A 420 -5.90 13.65 17.02
N LEU A 421 -5.41 14.61 16.23
CA LEU A 421 -4.09 14.55 15.60
C LEU A 421 -2.97 14.37 16.63
N ALA A 422 -3.09 15.03 17.78
CA ALA A 422 -2.11 14.92 18.85
C ALA A 422 -2.08 13.52 19.51
N ALA A 423 -3.20 12.80 19.50
CA ALA A 423 -3.21 11.40 19.96
C ALA A 423 -2.38 10.52 19.03
N THR A 424 -2.53 10.68 17.71
CA THR A 424 -1.71 9.95 16.74
C THR A 424 -0.23 10.32 16.86
N ASP A 425 0.11 11.59 17.06
CA ASP A 425 1.50 12.02 17.27
C ASP A 425 2.10 11.34 18.53
N ARG A 426 1.32 11.19 19.61
CA ARG A 426 1.77 10.44 20.80
C ARG A 426 2.03 8.97 20.52
N GLU A 427 1.21 8.32 19.69
CA GLU A 427 1.44 6.90 19.29
C GLU A 427 2.71 6.78 18.41
N ILE A 428 2.93 7.72 17.50
CA ILE A 428 4.17 7.76 16.71
C ILE A 428 5.39 7.88 17.62
N HIS A 429 5.36 8.75 18.62
CA HIS A 429 6.46 8.89 19.58
C HIS A 429 6.73 7.63 20.41
N LYS A 430 5.72 6.75 20.65
CA LYS A 430 5.98 5.49 21.34
C LYS A 430 6.87 4.56 20.51
N SER A 431 6.62 4.47 19.21
CA SER A 431 7.39 3.62 18.30
C SER A 431 8.66 4.30 17.76
N ARG A 432 8.72 5.63 17.79
CA ARG A 432 9.81 6.46 17.26
C ARG A 432 10.09 7.64 18.22
N PRO A 433 10.71 7.39 19.39
CA PRO A 433 10.92 8.43 20.41
C PRO A 433 11.80 9.59 19.92
N GLU A 434 12.67 9.33 18.94
CA GLU A 434 13.57 10.30 18.32
C GLU A 434 12.92 11.18 17.27
N ALA A 435 11.68 10.87 16.84
CA ALA A 435 11.00 11.62 15.80
C ALA A 435 10.73 13.07 16.26
N LYS A 436 10.96 14.02 15.36
CA LYS A 436 10.74 15.44 15.59
C LYS A 436 9.85 16.01 14.49
N THR A 437 8.97 16.89 14.88
CA THR A 437 8.26 17.75 13.93
C THR A 437 9.24 18.70 13.22
N ILE A 438 8.82 19.29 12.12
CA ILE A 438 9.64 20.28 11.41
C ILE A 438 9.96 21.46 12.33
N PHE A 439 8.99 21.91 13.12
CA PHE A 439 9.20 23.01 14.06
C PHE A 439 10.23 22.67 15.14
N GLU A 440 10.12 21.52 15.79
CA GLU A 440 11.08 21.07 16.82
C GLU A 440 12.50 20.96 16.25
N ALA A 441 12.66 20.40 15.07
CA ALA A 441 13.96 20.29 14.40
C ALA A 441 14.54 21.67 14.03
N LEU A 442 13.71 22.62 13.61
CA LEU A 442 14.13 23.98 13.31
C LEU A 442 14.45 24.76 14.59
N GLN A 443 13.73 24.56 15.68
CA GLN A 443 13.97 25.24 16.96
C GLN A 443 15.34 24.87 17.57
N GLU A 444 15.81 23.65 17.36
CA GLU A 444 17.14 23.22 17.72
C GLU A 444 18.27 23.97 16.95
N LEU A 445 17.98 24.30 15.70
CA LEU A 445 18.93 24.95 14.82
C LEU A 445 18.89 26.49 14.90
N TYR A 446 17.70 27.05 15.19
CA TYR A 446 17.42 28.47 15.22
C TYR A 446 16.77 28.83 16.58
N PRO A 447 17.52 29.27 17.59
CA PRO A 447 16.97 29.54 18.91
C PRO A 447 15.88 30.61 18.96
N ASN A 448 15.85 31.52 17.97
CA ASN A 448 14.81 32.55 17.82
C ASN A 448 13.66 32.13 16.90
N CYS A 449 13.40 30.80 16.78
CA CYS A 449 12.35 30.25 15.97
C CYS A 449 10.99 30.30 16.71
N THR A 450 9.96 30.77 16.04
CA THR A 450 8.57 30.78 16.55
C THR A 450 7.63 30.00 15.63
N TYR A 451 6.55 29.47 16.18
CA TYR A 451 5.54 28.73 15.43
C TYR A 451 4.18 29.40 15.48
N THR A 452 3.50 29.42 14.35
CA THR A 452 2.10 29.85 14.22
C THR A 452 1.38 28.92 13.24
N GLN A 453 0.25 28.33 13.63
CA GLN A 453 -0.47 27.40 12.76
C GLN A 453 -1.06 28.11 11.53
N GLY A 454 -1.70 29.26 11.69
CA GLY A 454 -2.27 30.08 10.62
C GLY A 454 -3.54 29.54 9.98
N CYS A 455 -3.61 28.23 9.73
CA CYS A 455 -4.80 27.54 9.23
C CYS A 455 -4.82 26.07 9.66
N ASP A 456 -5.97 25.44 9.55
CA ASP A 456 -6.10 23.98 9.68
C ASP A 456 -5.81 23.29 8.33
N TYR A 457 -5.48 21.99 8.37
CA TYR A 457 -5.20 21.19 7.17
C TYR A 457 -6.48 20.69 6.48
N LEU A 458 -7.62 20.66 7.19
CA LEU A 458 -8.89 20.11 6.70
C LEU A 458 -10.05 21.09 6.84
N ASP A 459 -10.14 21.83 7.96
CA ASP A 459 -11.25 22.74 8.24
C ASP A 459 -10.94 24.17 7.78
N PRO A 460 -11.50 24.64 6.65
CA PRO A 460 -11.21 25.96 6.11
C PRO A 460 -11.77 27.08 6.98
N THR A 461 -12.60 26.79 7.97
CA THR A 461 -13.14 27.78 8.92
C THR A 461 -12.18 28.06 10.08
N GLN A 462 -11.23 27.17 10.33
CA GLN A 462 -10.23 27.32 11.39
C GLN A 462 -8.99 28.04 10.82
N THR A 463 -9.07 29.35 10.75
CA THR A 463 -7.96 30.20 10.26
C THR A 463 -7.62 31.30 11.25
N ASP A 464 -6.32 31.58 11.39
CA ASP A 464 -5.77 32.74 12.09
C ASP A 464 -4.71 33.41 11.23
N PHE A 465 -5.13 33.91 10.06
CA PHE A 465 -4.24 34.62 9.15
C PHE A 465 -3.69 35.92 9.74
N ALA A 466 -4.39 36.55 10.68
CA ALA A 466 -3.89 37.74 11.36
C ALA A 466 -2.66 37.45 12.19
N ALA A 467 -2.68 36.36 12.98
CA ALA A 467 -1.51 35.93 13.76
C ALA A 467 -0.36 35.47 12.84
N ALA A 468 -0.67 34.75 11.76
CA ALA A 468 0.32 34.31 10.80
C ALA A 468 1.03 35.49 10.12
N LEU A 469 0.27 36.52 9.71
CA LEU A 469 0.81 37.72 9.12
C LEU A 469 1.68 38.51 10.10
N ALA A 470 1.22 38.70 11.34
CA ALA A 470 2.00 39.38 12.37
C ALA A 470 3.32 38.64 12.70
N ALA A 471 3.29 37.29 12.73
CA ALA A 471 4.50 36.49 12.89
C ALA A 471 5.46 36.68 11.71
N ALA A 472 4.96 36.67 10.49
CA ALA A 472 5.76 36.90 9.28
C ALA A 472 6.40 38.31 9.25
N GLU A 473 5.65 39.36 9.58
CA GLU A 473 6.12 40.75 9.60
C GLU A 473 7.22 41.01 10.67
N SER A 474 7.21 40.22 11.74
CA SER A 474 8.18 40.37 12.84
C SER A 474 9.46 39.53 12.66
N ALA A 475 9.53 38.69 11.62
CA ALA A 475 10.61 37.76 11.37
C ALA A 475 11.58 38.24 10.28
N ASP A 476 12.82 37.78 10.34
CA ASP A 476 13.85 38.02 9.32
C ASP A 476 13.67 37.03 8.14
N ALA A 477 13.12 35.85 8.42
CA ALA A 477 12.76 34.85 7.41
C ALA A 477 11.52 34.04 7.82
N VAL A 478 10.79 33.51 6.83
CA VAL A 478 9.59 32.71 7.03
C VAL A 478 9.76 31.35 6.36
N ILE A 479 9.42 30.29 7.10
CA ILE A 479 9.23 28.94 6.54
C ILE A 479 7.73 28.63 6.58
N LEU A 480 7.12 28.53 5.40
CA LEU A 480 5.72 28.20 5.27
C LEU A 480 5.57 26.69 5.04
N CYS A 481 5.03 25.97 6.06
CA CYS A 481 4.85 24.53 6.05
C CYS A 481 3.40 24.17 5.72
N LEU A 482 3.04 24.25 4.45
CA LEU A 482 1.74 23.84 3.96
C LEU A 482 1.76 22.35 3.65
N SER A 483 0.82 21.62 4.22
CA SER A 483 0.64 20.19 3.95
C SER A 483 -0.81 19.81 4.17
N GLY A 484 -1.24 18.74 3.49
CA GLY A 484 -2.45 18.01 3.83
C GLY A 484 -2.13 16.72 4.57
N LYS A 485 -3.16 16.07 5.09
CA LYS A 485 -3.09 14.77 5.70
C LYS A 485 -3.41 13.71 4.66
N ASN A 486 -2.41 12.93 4.27
CA ASN A 486 -2.60 11.79 3.39
C ASN A 486 -3.00 10.53 4.16
N GLY A 487 -3.97 9.77 3.65
CA GLY A 487 -4.44 8.54 4.29
C GLY A 487 -5.83 8.13 3.81
N TRP A 488 -6.66 7.65 4.73
CA TRP A 488 -8.01 7.15 4.43
C TRP A 488 -9.10 7.96 5.15
N GLY A 489 -10.28 8.00 4.50
CA GLY A 489 -11.49 8.50 5.10
C GLY A 489 -11.58 10.00 5.21
N ARG A 490 -12.62 10.47 5.93
CA ARG A 490 -13.04 11.87 5.98
C ARG A 490 -12.10 12.81 6.74
N HIS A 491 -11.14 12.25 7.47
CA HIS A 491 -10.14 13.02 8.22
C HIS A 491 -8.86 13.27 7.43
N CYS A 492 -8.83 12.84 6.18
CA CYS A 492 -7.76 13.07 5.23
C CYS A 492 -8.27 13.92 4.08
N ASP A 493 -7.47 14.85 3.64
CA ASP A 493 -7.77 15.72 2.51
C ASP A 493 -7.24 15.17 1.19
N THR A 494 -6.36 14.16 1.25
CA THR A 494 -5.88 13.42 0.09
C THR A 494 -5.61 11.96 0.45
N GLY A 495 -5.53 11.08 -0.54
CA GLY A 495 -5.24 9.66 -0.37
C GLY A 495 -6.29 8.77 -1.01
N GLU A 496 -6.30 7.48 -0.64
CA GLU A 496 -7.26 6.53 -1.19
C GLU A 496 -8.69 6.90 -0.82
N GLY A 497 -9.56 7.00 -1.84
CA GLY A 497 -10.95 7.41 -1.67
C GLY A 497 -11.17 8.92 -1.61
N ASN A 498 -10.12 9.72 -1.58
CA ASN A 498 -10.16 11.18 -1.66
C ASN A 498 -9.56 11.67 -2.97
N LEU A 499 -9.83 12.93 -3.33
CA LEU A 499 -9.12 13.59 -4.43
C LEU A 499 -7.77 14.12 -3.93
N SER A 500 -6.84 14.36 -4.85
CA SER A 500 -5.59 15.04 -4.54
C SER A 500 -5.81 16.52 -4.21
N LEU A 501 -4.92 17.10 -3.42
CA LEU A 501 -4.89 18.53 -3.04
C LEU A 501 -4.81 19.51 -4.23
N ILE A 502 -4.61 19.03 -5.45
CA ILE A 502 -4.54 19.89 -6.65
C ILE A 502 -5.80 20.74 -6.87
N HIS A 503 -6.88 20.45 -6.14
CA HIS A 503 -8.13 21.20 -6.22
C HIS A 503 -8.24 22.33 -5.20
N ILE A 504 -7.28 22.47 -4.32
CA ILE A 504 -7.18 23.55 -3.36
C ILE A 504 -6.29 24.64 -3.93
#